data_326407e8bcc5a1bd2b70ff584b15031f
#
_entry.id   326407e8bcc5a1bd2b70ff584b15031f
#
_cell.length_a   1.000
_cell.length_b   1.000
_cell.length_c   1.000
_cell.angle_alpha   90.00
_cell.angle_beta   90.00
_cell.angle_gamma   90.00
#
_symmetry.space_group_name_H-M   'P 1'
#
loop_
_entity.id
_entity.type
_entity.pdbx_description
1 polymer ?
#
loop_
_entity_poly.entity_id
_entity_poly.type
_entity_poly.pdbx_seq_one_letter_code
_entity_poly.pdbx_strand_id
1 'polypeptide(L)'
;MVKNKMPDTMRDYVTAQKALMDASRAREATLGRFRTLLEAQLGSSHQQMQMFNQRMGQIVRVSGGLILVATLLALLLAWVLNHYFIRSRLVKRFTALNQAVVQIGLGRTDATIPVYGRDELGRIAGLLRHTLGQLNAQKQQLEQEIGERKTIEADLRATQDELIQTAKLAVVGQTMTTLAHEINQPLNALSMYLFTAGRAIEQGQTAQARATLSKAEGLINRIDAIIRSLRQFTRRAELETPLHPVDLRQTFTVAWELLAMRHKPQQGTLKIPDETVWIRGDEVRVHQVLVNVLSNALDACPNAAKITVSWQMNGDTLSVLIADNGPGWPAALLPSLLKPFTTSKDVGLGIGLSICVSLMTQMEGTLRLASTLTRNACVVLQFNLTDAKDVE
;
A
#
# COMPACT_ATOMS: atom_id res chain seq x y z
N MET A 1 31.76 20.42 -61.83
CA MET A 1 31.19 19.47 -60.84
C MET A 1 31.60 19.93 -59.46
N VAL A 2 30.78 20.74 -58.81
CA VAL A 2 31.01 21.22 -57.45
C VAL A 2 30.07 20.40 -56.54
N LYS A 3 30.62 19.43 -55.84
CA LYS A 3 29.92 18.69 -54.77
C LYS A 3 29.79 19.61 -53.58
N ASN A 4 28.58 20.10 -53.39
CA ASN A 4 28.19 20.86 -52.23
C ASN A 4 28.21 19.94 -51.00
N LYS A 5 29.30 19.98 -50.22
CA LYS A 5 29.35 19.36 -48.88
C LYS A 5 28.58 20.28 -47.94
N MET A 6 27.43 19.83 -47.52
CA MET A 6 26.71 20.46 -46.44
C MET A 6 27.61 20.56 -45.20
N PRO A 7 27.68 21.70 -44.50
CA PRO A 7 28.51 21.84 -43.30
C PRO A 7 28.02 20.85 -42.21
N ASP A 8 28.98 20.17 -41.58
CA ASP A 8 28.72 19.14 -40.56
C ASP A 8 27.80 19.65 -39.42
N THR A 9 27.90 20.94 -39.11
CA THR A 9 26.99 21.61 -38.12
C THR A 9 25.51 21.56 -38.51
N MET A 10 25.17 21.58 -39.79
CA MET A 10 23.80 21.51 -40.27
C MET A 10 23.24 20.08 -40.21
N ARG A 11 24.13 19.11 -40.36
CA ARG A 11 23.80 17.67 -40.25
C ARG A 11 23.54 17.28 -38.80
N ASP A 12 24.34 17.84 -37.89
CA ASP A 12 24.18 17.64 -36.44
C ASP A 12 22.92 18.32 -35.91
N TYR A 13 22.59 19.50 -36.42
CA TYR A 13 21.36 20.19 -36.12
C TYR A 13 20.10 19.39 -36.56
N VAL A 14 20.13 18.86 -37.77
CA VAL A 14 19.00 18.03 -38.30
C VAL A 14 18.88 16.71 -37.51
N THR A 15 20.02 16.09 -37.13
CA THR A 15 19.97 14.87 -36.28
C THR A 15 19.46 15.16 -34.87
N ALA A 16 19.89 16.26 -34.27
CA ALA A 16 19.39 16.70 -32.96
C ALA A 16 17.86 17.02 -33.01
N GLN A 17 17.43 17.70 -34.07
CA GLN A 17 16.04 18.01 -34.30
C GLN A 17 15.17 16.76 -34.52
N LYS A 18 15.72 15.76 -35.24
CA LYS A 18 15.06 14.47 -35.43
C LYS A 18 14.95 13.67 -34.14
N ALA A 19 16.01 13.66 -33.33
CA ALA A 19 16.01 13.02 -32.01
C ALA A 19 15.02 13.69 -31.06
N LEU A 20 14.87 15.01 -31.11
CA LEU A 20 13.90 15.77 -30.33
C LEU A 20 12.46 15.47 -30.76
N MET A 21 12.22 15.32 -32.05
CA MET A 21 10.92 14.89 -32.60
C MET A 21 10.60 13.44 -32.24
N ASP A 22 11.56 12.55 -32.26
CA ASP A 22 11.36 11.15 -31.89
C ASP A 22 11.13 11.00 -30.39
N ALA A 23 11.82 11.78 -29.55
CA ALA A 23 11.57 11.87 -28.11
C ALA A 23 10.19 12.47 -27.81
N SER A 24 9.75 13.48 -28.57
CA SER A 24 8.40 14.05 -28.45
C SER A 24 7.32 13.01 -28.81
N ARG A 25 7.48 12.27 -29.91
CA ARG A 25 6.58 11.17 -30.31
C ARG A 25 6.54 10.04 -29.30
N ALA A 26 7.70 9.66 -28.74
CA ALA A 26 7.79 8.65 -27.67
C ALA A 26 7.04 9.11 -26.41
N ARG A 27 7.16 10.39 -26.07
CA ARG A 27 6.42 11.00 -24.95
C ARG A 27 4.91 11.01 -25.19
N GLU A 28 4.46 11.37 -26.39
CA GLU A 28 3.04 11.32 -26.75
C GLU A 28 2.49 9.88 -26.73
N ALA A 29 3.27 8.92 -27.23
CA ALA A 29 2.89 7.51 -27.19
C ALA A 29 2.78 6.97 -25.76
N THR A 30 3.68 7.40 -24.84
CA THR A 30 3.61 7.03 -23.43
C THR A 30 2.43 7.69 -22.72
N LEU A 31 2.15 8.95 -23.02
CA LEU A 31 0.96 9.65 -22.51
C LEU A 31 -0.35 9.02 -23.04
N GLY A 32 -0.36 8.60 -24.31
CA GLY A 32 -1.48 7.85 -24.90
C GLY A 32 -1.72 6.52 -24.19
N ARG A 33 -0.66 5.74 -23.93
CA ARG A 33 -0.76 4.48 -23.17
C ARG A 33 -1.21 4.70 -21.72
N PHE A 34 -0.74 5.77 -21.10
CA PHE A 34 -1.18 6.13 -19.74
C PHE A 34 -2.67 6.48 -19.70
N ARG A 35 -3.15 7.23 -20.71
CA ARG A 35 -4.56 7.60 -20.83
C ARG A 35 -5.45 6.38 -21.07
N THR A 36 -5.05 5.46 -21.95
CA THR A 36 -5.80 4.21 -22.19
C THR A 36 -5.81 3.29 -20.98
N LEU A 37 -4.71 3.22 -20.21
CA LEU A 37 -4.68 2.49 -18.94
C LEU A 37 -5.59 3.11 -17.87
N LEU A 38 -5.62 4.44 -17.79
CA LEU A 38 -6.51 5.17 -16.89
C LEU A 38 -7.98 4.97 -17.26
N GLU A 39 -8.31 5.04 -18.56
CA GLU A 39 -9.66 4.80 -19.06
C GLU A 39 -10.09 3.34 -18.85
N ALA A 40 -9.19 2.37 -19.06
CA ALA A 40 -9.44 0.96 -18.77
C ALA A 40 -9.68 0.71 -17.27
N GLN A 41 -8.93 1.39 -16.41
CA GLN A 41 -9.07 1.28 -14.95
C GLN A 41 -10.36 1.94 -14.46
N LEU A 42 -10.72 3.09 -15.02
CA LEU A 42 -12.01 3.74 -14.78
C LEU A 42 -13.19 2.89 -15.29
N GLY A 43 -13.04 2.29 -16.46
CA GLY A 43 -14.04 1.37 -17.03
C GLY A 43 -14.24 0.13 -16.17
N SER A 44 -13.15 -0.49 -15.70
CA SER A 44 -13.22 -1.66 -14.81
C SER A 44 -13.87 -1.34 -13.46
N SER A 45 -13.57 -0.16 -12.90
CA SER A 45 -14.19 0.31 -11.67
C SER A 45 -15.70 0.56 -11.83
N HIS A 46 -16.12 1.13 -12.98
CA HIS A 46 -17.53 1.31 -13.30
C HIS A 46 -18.27 -0.02 -13.48
N GLN A 47 -17.66 -1.00 -14.16
CA GLN A 47 -18.22 -2.34 -14.30
C GLN A 47 -18.34 -3.07 -12.95
N GLN A 48 -17.34 -2.96 -12.07
CA GLN A 48 -17.43 -3.52 -10.73
C GLN A 48 -18.56 -2.91 -9.92
N MET A 49 -18.73 -1.59 -10.01
CA MET A 49 -19.82 -0.87 -9.32
C MET A 49 -21.21 -1.28 -9.86
N GLN A 50 -21.35 -1.47 -11.18
CA GLN A 50 -22.57 -1.96 -11.78
C GLN A 50 -22.89 -3.41 -11.36
N MET A 51 -21.89 -4.30 -11.36
CA MET A 51 -22.08 -5.68 -10.88
C MET A 51 -22.41 -5.74 -9.38
N PHE A 52 -21.79 -4.87 -8.58
CA PHE A 52 -22.11 -4.75 -7.15
C PHE A 52 -23.57 -4.31 -6.95
N ASN A 53 -24.01 -3.28 -7.66
CA ASN A 53 -25.40 -2.80 -7.61
C ASN A 53 -26.40 -3.85 -8.09
N GLN A 54 -26.08 -4.63 -9.12
CA GLN A 54 -26.94 -5.73 -9.59
C GLN A 54 -27.03 -6.86 -8.55
N ARG A 55 -25.89 -7.25 -7.93
CA ARG A 55 -25.89 -8.26 -6.85
C ARG A 55 -26.65 -7.79 -5.62
N MET A 56 -26.48 -6.53 -5.23
CA MET A 56 -27.26 -5.95 -4.12
C MET A 56 -28.74 -5.94 -4.43
N GLY A 57 -29.13 -5.60 -5.66
CA GLY A 57 -30.54 -5.66 -6.09
C GLY A 57 -31.13 -7.08 -6.11
N GLN A 58 -30.32 -8.11 -6.39
CA GLN A 58 -30.73 -9.51 -6.28
C GLN A 58 -30.86 -9.95 -4.81
N ILE A 59 -29.91 -9.61 -3.95
CA ILE A 59 -29.95 -9.93 -2.51
C ILE A 59 -31.17 -9.29 -1.85
N VAL A 60 -31.47 -8.03 -2.15
CA VAL A 60 -32.64 -7.30 -1.62
C VAL A 60 -33.94 -7.94 -2.11
N ARG A 61 -34.01 -8.41 -3.36
CA ARG A 61 -35.22 -9.09 -3.87
C ARG A 61 -35.42 -10.48 -3.27
N VAL A 62 -34.35 -11.25 -3.10
CA VAL A 62 -34.43 -12.58 -2.48
C VAL A 62 -34.74 -12.47 -0.98
N SER A 63 -34.11 -11.54 -0.26
CA SER A 63 -34.44 -11.31 1.15
C SER A 63 -35.86 -10.77 1.35
N GLY A 64 -36.34 -9.90 0.47
CA GLY A 64 -37.72 -9.43 0.46
C GLY A 64 -38.74 -10.57 0.26
N GLY A 65 -38.44 -11.47 -0.69
CA GLY A 65 -39.27 -12.68 -0.91
C GLY A 65 -39.26 -13.65 0.28
N LEU A 66 -38.11 -13.88 0.90
CA LEU A 66 -38.00 -14.71 2.11
C LEU A 66 -38.71 -14.09 3.30
N ILE A 67 -38.64 -12.77 3.48
CA ILE A 67 -39.36 -12.04 4.52
C ILE A 67 -40.88 -12.17 4.31
N LEU A 68 -41.34 -12.09 3.05
CA LEU A 68 -42.74 -12.20 2.69
C LEU A 68 -43.29 -13.62 2.96
N VAL A 69 -42.55 -14.66 2.63
CA VAL A 69 -42.87 -16.05 2.94
C VAL A 69 -42.89 -16.32 4.47
N ALA A 70 -41.89 -15.79 5.18
CA ALA A 70 -41.78 -15.92 6.61
C ALA A 70 -42.92 -15.20 7.34
N THR A 71 -43.37 -14.01 6.84
CA THR A 71 -44.50 -13.28 7.39
C THR A 71 -45.84 -14.00 7.15
N LEU A 72 -46.04 -14.60 5.98
CA LEU A 72 -47.21 -15.43 5.66
C LEU A 72 -47.27 -16.70 6.52
N LEU A 73 -46.12 -17.36 6.73
CA LEU A 73 -46.01 -18.53 7.62
C LEU A 73 -46.25 -18.15 9.08
N ALA A 74 -45.74 -17.01 9.53
CA ALA A 74 -46.00 -16.50 10.90
C ALA A 74 -47.47 -16.13 11.09
N LEU A 75 -48.14 -15.55 10.07
CA LEU A 75 -49.58 -15.24 10.09
C LEU A 75 -50.45 -16.52 10.10
N LEU A 76 -50.07 -17.55 9.33
CA LEU A 76 -50.75 -18.85 9.33
C LEU A 76 -50.64 -19.53 10.71
N LEU A 77 -49.47 -19.49 11.32
CA LEU A 77 -49.21 -20.04 12.64
C LEU A 77 -50.02 -19.30 13.70
N ALA A 78 -50.10 -17.99 13.63
CA ALA A 78 -50.94 -17.16 14.52
C ALA A 78 -52.43 -17.50 14.40
N TRP A 79 -52.93 -17.78 13.17
CA TRP A 79 -54.31 -18.19 12.93
C TRP A 79 -54.59 -19.58 13.50
N VAL A 80 -53.72 -20.57 13.28
CA VAL A 80 -53.86 -21.93 13.84
C VAL A 80 -53.79 -21.88 15.38
N LEU A 81 -52.86 -21.12 15.94
CA LEU A 81 -52.76 -20.93 17.37
C LEU A 81 -54.04 -20.25 17.94
N ASN A 82 -54.54 -19.18 17.36
CA ASN A 82 -55.75 -18.49 17.75
C ASN A 82 -56.98 -19.42 17.72
N HIS A 83 -57.11 -20.27 16.69
CA HIS A 83 -58.17 -21.24 16.55
C HIS A 83 -58.14 -22.33 17.65
N TYR A 84 -56.93 -22.77 18.04
CA TYR A 84 -56.76 -23.77 19.12
C TYR A 84 -56.98 -23.18 20.51
N PHE A 85 -56.92 -21.85 20.63
CA PHE A 85 -56.83 -21.11 21.88
C PHE A 85 -58.15 -20.78 22.54
N ILE A 86 -59.22 -20.80 21.80
CA ILE A 86 -60.55 -20.52 22.33
C ILE A 86 -60.91 -21.59 23.38
N ARG A 87 -60.25 -22.73 23.39
CA ARG A 87 -60.51 -23.88 24.26
C ARG A 87 -59.84 -23.84 25.66
N SER A 88 -58.89 -22.98 26.00
CA SER A 88 -58.32 -22.95 27.37
C SER A 88 -57.71 -21.58 27.70
N ARG A 89 -58.55 -20.71 28.28
CA ARG A 89 -58.31 -19.26 28.44
C ARG A 89 -57.08 -18.80 29.25
N LEU A 90 -56.62 -19.51 30.24
CA LEU A 90 -55.60 -19.00 31.19
C LEU A 90 -54.17 -19.55 30.95
N VAL A 91 -54.03 -20.88 30.78
CA VAL A 91 -52.67 -21.52 30.63
C VAL A 91 -51.99 -21.01 29.38
N LYS A 92 -52.75 -20.81 28.33
CA LYS A 92 -52.19 -20.37 27.06
C LYS A 92 -51.76 -18.88 27.10
N ARG A 93 -52.53 -18.00 27.76
CA ARG A 93 -52.11 -16.58 27.89
C ARG A 93 -50.81 -16.44 28.68
N PHE A 94 -50.63 -17.28 29.72
CA PHE A 94 -49.40 -17.29 30.51
C PHE A 94 -48.24 -17.91 29.76
N THR A 95 -48.47 -19.02 29.06
CA THR A 95 -47.44 -19.65 28.23
C THR A 95 -47.02 -18.75 27.11
N ALA A 96 -47.97 -18.04 26.48
CA ALA A 96 -47.69 -17.08 25.44
C ALA A 96 -46.88 -15.87 25.97
N LEU A 97 -47.18 -15.37 27.18
CA LEU A 97 -46.42 -14.29 27.80
C LEU A 97 -44.98 -14.74 28.14
N ASN A 98 -44.85 -15.95 28.74
CA ASN A 98 -43.55 -16.51 29.09
C ASN A 98 -42.69 -16.79 27.84
N GLN A 99 -43.29 -17.31 26.78
CA GLN A 99 -42.60 -17.50 25.52
C GLN A 99 -42.14 -16.18 24.91
N ALA A 100 -42.94 -15.12 24.97
CA ALA A 100 -42.56 -13.79 24.53
C ALA A 100 -41.37 -13.24 25.34
N VAL A 101 -41.38 -13.38 26.67
CA VAL A 101 -40.27 -12.96 27.53
C VAL A 101 -38.99 -13.72 27.23
N VAL A 102 -39.07 -15.03 26.98
CA VAL A 102 -37.90 -15.84 26.58
C VAL A 102 -37.37 -15.43 25.22
N GLN A 103 -38.23 -15.15 24.25
CA GLN A 103 -37.80 -14.67 22.92
C GLN A 103 -37.10 -13.32 23.01
N ILE A 104 -37.59 -12.42 23.87
CA ILE A 104 -36.94 -11.13 24.15
C ILE A 104 -35.57 -11.34 24.81
N GLY A 105 -35.48 -12.25 25.79
CA GLY A 105 -34.21 -12.62 26.43
C GLY A 105 -33.16 -13.22 25.46
N LEU A 106 -33.62 -13.84 24.38
CA LEU A 106 -32.75 -14.34 23.28
C LEU A 106 -32.44 -13.28 22.22
N GLY A 107 -32.74 -11.99 22.47
CA GLY A 107 -32.44 -10.89 21.56
C GLY A 107 -33.38 -10.72 20.37
N ARG A 108 -34.52 -11.42 20.36
CA ARG A 108 -35.54 -11.23 19.33
C ARG A 108 -36.49 -10.12 19.76
N THR A 109 -36.25 -8.93 19.28
CA THR A 109 -36.99 -7.71 19.64
C THR A 109 -38.29 -7.52 18.85
N ASP A 110 -38.60 -8.38 17.91
CA ASP A 110 -39.82 -8.43 17.07
C ASP A 110 -40.89 -9.36 17.63
N ALA A 111 -40.69 -9.89 18.83
CA ALA A 111 -41.67 -10.74 19.49
C ALA A 111 -42.96 -9.97 19.80
N THR A 112 -44.07 -10.36 19.15
CA THR A 112 -45.40 -9.85 19.48
C THR A 112 -45.90 -10.45 20.78
N ILE A 113 -46.29 -9.60 21.74
CA ILE A 113 -46.88 -10.04 23.02
C ILE A 113 -48.39 -10.14 22.83
N PRO A 114 -48.97 -11.37 22.71
CA PRO A 114 -50.37 -11.55 22.30
C PRO A 114 -51.38 -11.44 23.45
N VAL A 115 -50.96 -10.99 24.65
CA VAL A 115 -51.83 -10.92 25.82
C VAL A 115 -52.46 -9.53 25.91
N TYR A 116 -53.77 -9.45 25.69
CA TYR A 116 -54.57 -8.25 25.81
C TYR A 116 -55.64 -8.47 26.92
N GLY A 117 -55.91 -7.48 27.74
CA GLY A 117 -56.89 -7.52 28.76
C GLY A 117 -56.72 -6.38 29.74
N ARG A 118 -57.79 -6.17 30.62
CA ARG A 118 -57.74 -5.20 31.74
C ARG A 118 -57.29 -5.86 33.05
N ASP A 119 -56.85 -7.10 32.97
CA ASP A 119 -56.38 -7.91 34.10
C ASP A 119 -54.86 -7.67 34.33
N GLU A 120 -54.30 -8.28 35.37
CA GLU A 120 -52.86 -8.16 35.72
C GLU A 120 -51.94 -8.62 34.60
N LEU A 121 -52.30 -9.69 33.88
CA LEU A 121 -51.56 -10.19 32.73
C LEU A 121 -51.58 -9.18 31.59
N GLY A 122 -52.70 -8.49 31.37
CA GLY A 122 -52.80 -7.42 30.38
C GLY A 122 -51.94 -6.21 30.73
N ARG A 123 -51.80 -5.86 32.01
CA ARG A 123 -50.91 -4.79 32.49
C ARG A 123 -49.45 -5.15 32.29
N ILE A 124 -49.02 -6.36 32.65
CA ILE A 124 -47.65 -6.86 32.45
C ILE A 124 -47.34 -6.88 30.98
N ALA A 125 -48.24 -7.37 30.14
CA ALA A 125 -48.06 -7.37 28.68
C ALA A 125 -47.98 -5.96 28.10
N GLY A 126 -48.71 -4.99 28.67
CA GLY A 126 -48.59 -3.57 28.28
C GLY A 126 -47.25 -2.95 28.62
N LEU A 127 -46.73 -3.22 29.82
CA LEU A 127 -45.43 -2.76 30.26
C LEU A 127 -44.29 -3.35 29.37
N LEU A 128 -44.37 -4.67 29.12
CA LEU A 128 -43.40 -5.35 28.26
C LEU A 128 -43.40 -4.80 26.82
N ARG A 129 -44.59 -4.50 26.26
CA ARG A 129 -44.69 -3.87 24.94
C ARG A 129 -44.05 -2.48 24.90
N HIS A 130 -44.25 -1.68 25.95
CA HIS A 130 -43.64 -0.36 26.06
C HIS A 130 -42.11 -0.44 26.11
N THR A 131 -41.58 -1.35 26.95
CA THR A 131 -40.11 -1.58 27.06
C THR A 131 -39.51 -2.09 25.77
N LEU A 132 -40.22 -2.99 25.08
CA LEU A 132 -39.79 -3.47 23.75
C LEU A 132 -39.79 -2.36 22.71
N GLY A 133 -40.79 -1.49 22.70
CA GLY A 133 -40.82 -0.32 21.83
C GLY A 133 -39.63 0.61 22.06
N GLN A 134 -39.30 0.87 23.33
CA GLN A 134 -38.13 1.65 23.71
C GLN A 134 -36.80 0.96 23.27
N LEU A 135 -36.69 -0.35 23.49
CA LEU A 135 -35.51 -1.12 23.11
C LEU A 135 -35.29 -1.12 21.59
N ASN A 136 -36.37 -1.28 20.83
CA ASN A 136 -36.32 -1.23 19.36
C ASN A 136 -35.94 0.15 18.84
N ALA A 137 -36.48 1.21 19.46
CA ALA A 137 -36.11 2.58 19.11
C ALA A 137 -34.64 2.85 19.40
N GLN A 138 -34.14 2.41 20.57
CA GLN A 138 -32.71 2.53 20.91
C GLN A 138 -31.82 1.72 19.97
N LYS A 139 -32.24 0.49 19.61
CA LYS A 139 -31.50 -0.33 18.64
C LYS A 139 -31.41 0.33 17.28
N GLN A 140 -32.52 0.86 16.76
CA GLN A 140 -32.52 1.58 15.48
C GLN A 140 -31.65 2.83 15.53
N GLN A 141 -31.70 3.58 16.63
CA GLN A 141 -30.88 4.75 16.82
C GLN A 141 -29.36 4.37 16.83
N LEU A 142 -29.04 3.28 17.55
CA LEU A 142 -27.65 2.78 17.60
C LEU A 142 -27.15 2.28 16.22
N GLU A 143 -28.01 1.56 15.49
CA GLU A 143 -27.69 1.11 14.13
C GLU A 143 -27.47 2.29 13.17
N GLN A 144 -28.29 3.34 13.30
CA GLN A 144 -28.09 4.57 12.55
C GLN A 144 -26.77 5.27 12.93
N GLU A 145 -26.49 5.40 14.23
CA GLU A 145 -25.25 6.02 14.72
C GLU A 145 -24.00 5.24 14.26
N ILE A 146 -24.08 3.90 14.27
CA ILE A 146 -23.01 3.05 13.73
C ILE A 146 -22.84 3.28 12.22
N GLY A 147 -23.95 3.41 11.48
CA GLY A 147 -23.92 3.72 10.05
C GLY A 147 -23.27 5.08 9.77
N GLU A 148 -23.68 6.11 10.51
CA GLU A 148 -23.09 7.45 10.39
C GLU A 148 -21.61 7.49 10.77
N ARG A 149 -21.21 6.79 11.83
CA ARG A 149 -19.79 6.66 12.20
C ARG A 149 -18.96 6.00 11.11
N LYS A 150 -19.45 4.92 10.49
CA LYS A 150 -18.75 4.24 9.41
C LYS A 150 -18.53 5.14 8.19
N THR A 151 -19.54 5.95 7.84
CA THR A 151 -19.40 6.90 6.73
C THR A 151 -18.40 8.00 7.08
N ILE A 152 -18.47 8.57 8.28
CA ILE A 152 -17.51 9.59 8.75
C ILE A 152 -16.07 9.03 8.78
N GLU A 153 -15.90 7.79 9.27
CA GLU A 153 -14.59 7.14 9.27
C GLU A 153 -14.04 6.94 7.84
N ALA A 154 -14.90 6.54 6.90
CA ALA A 154 -14.52 6.37 5.51
C ALA A 154 -14.12 7.72 4.86
N ASP A 155 -14.91 8.76 5.10
CA ASP A 155 -14.62 10.12 4.61
C ASP A 155 -13.35 10.69 5.25
N LEU A 156 -13.15 10.46 6.54
CA LEU A 156 -11.92 10.87 7.24
C LEU A 156 -10.69 10.20 6.65
N ARG A 157 -10.76 8.89 6.40
CA ARG A 157 -9.66 8.15 5.75
C ARG A 157 -9.39 8.68 4.35
N ALA A 158 -10.43 8.88 3.54
CA ALA A 158 -10.29 9.44 2.20
C ALA A 158 -9.63 10.83 2.22
N THR A 159 -10.06 11.70 3.15
CA THR A 159 -9.47 13.04 3.32
C THR A 159 -8.02 12.98 3.81
N GLN A 160 -7.70 12.07 4.73
CA GLN A 160 -6.32 11.86 5.17
C GLN A 160 -5.41 11.42 4.02
N ASP A 161 -5.88 10.51 3.18
CA ASP A 161 -5.13 10.05 2.01
C ASP A 161 -4.92 11.16 0.99
N GLU A 162 -5.94 11.98 0.76
CA GLU A 162 -5.83 13.16 -0.11
C GLU A 162 -4.82 14.17 0.44
N LEU A 163 -4.86 14.43 1.75
CA LEU A 163 -3.88 15.31 2.41
C LEU A 163 -2.46 14.76 2.30
N ILE A 164 -2.26 13.45 2.53
CA ILE A 164 -0.96 12.80 2.37
C ILE A 164 -0.46 12.92 0.93
N GLN A 165 -1.33 12.67 -0.04
CA GLN A 165 -0.98 12.81 -1.45
C GLN A 165 -0.64 14.25 -1.82
N THR A 166 -1.43 15.20 -1.36
CA THR A 166 -1.18 16.64 -1.57
C THR A 166 0.13 17.09 -0.92
N ALA A 167 0.41 16.62 0.30
CA ALA A 167 1.67 16.89 0.98
C ALA A 167 2.87 16.30 0.20
N LYS A 168 2.76 15.07 -0.32
CA LYS A 168 3.80 14.48 -1.19
C LYS A 168 4.04 15.32 -2.44
N LEU A 169 2.97 15.76 -3.11
CA LEU A 169 3.09 16.60 -4.31
C LEU A 169 3.66 17.99 -3.98
N ALA A 170 3.29 18.59 -2.85
CA ALA A 170 3.85 19.84 -2.40
C ALA A 170 5.37 19.74 -2.13
N VAL A 171 5.82 18.66 -1.50
CA VAL A 171 7.26 18.39 -1.29
C VAL A 171 7.97 18.23 -2.63
N VAL A 172 7.40 17.51 -3.60
CA VAL A 172 7.95 17.40 -4.97
C VAL A 172 7.99 18.79 -5.62
N GLY A 173 6.93 19.58 -5.53
CA GLY A 173 6.88 20.94 -6.08
C GLY A 173 7.96 21.85 -5.48
N GLN A 174 8.15 21.81 -4.17
CA GLN A 174 9.16 22.60 -3.47
C GLN A 174 10.60 22.17 -3.86
N THR A 175 10.82 20.90 -4.17
CA THR A 175 12.13 20.36 -4.54
C THR A 175 12.35 20.28 -6.06
N MET A 176 11.39 20.75 -6.88
CA MET A 176 11.45 20.67 -8.34
C MET A 176 12.72 21.30 -8.93
N THR A 177 13.19 22.41 -8.35
CA THR A 177 14.43 23.06 -8.80
C THR A 177 15.64 22.17 -8.56
N THR A 178 15.73 21.53 -7.40
CA THR A 178 16.80 20.59 -7.06
C THR A 178 16.73 19.35 -7.95
N LEU A 179 15.55 18.80 -8.17
CA LEU A 179 15.30 17.67 -9.06
C LEU A 179 15.71 17.97 -10.51
N ALA A 180 15.32 19.14 -11.01
CA ALA A 180 15.72 19.57 -12.34
C ALA A 180 17.24 19.70 -12.45
N HIS A 181 17.90 20.21 -11.42
CA HIS A 181 19.36 20.30 -11.38
C HIS A 181 20.02 18.90 -11.34
N GLU A 182 19.52 17.98 -10.52
CA GLU A 182 20.03 16.61 -10.43
C GLU A 182 19.79 15.77 -11.68
N ILE A 183 18.75 16.07 -12.48
CA ILE A 183 18.51 15.43 -13.76
C ILE A 183 19.37 16.08 -14.85
N ASN A 184 19.50 17.40 -14.86
CA ASN A 184 20.27 18.11 -15.87
C ASN A 184 21.78 17.82 -15.77
N GLN A 185 22.32 17.60 -14.59
CA GLN A 185 23.72 17.27 -14.40
C GLN A 185 24.14 16.00 -15.18
N PRO A 186 23.51 14.81 -14.98
CA PRO A 186 23.86 13.63 -15.74
C PRO A 186 23.53 13.76 -17.23
N LEU A 187 22.50 14.52 -17.62
CA LEU A 187 22.19 14.78 -19.03
C LEU A 187 23.31 15.57 -19.73
N ASN A 188 23.82 16.61 -19.08
CA ASN A 188 24.94 17.39 -19.60
C ASN A 188 26.22 16.52 -19.70
N ALA A 189 26.51 15.73 -18.68
CA ALA A 189 27.62 14.80 -18.68
C ALA A 189 27.48 13.72 -19.77
N LEU A 190 26.26 13.20 -19.97
CA LEU A 190 25.96 12.25 -21.05
C LEU A 190 26.25 12.84 -22.42
N SER A 191 25.79 14.05 -22.67
CA SER A 191 26.07 14.76 -23.94
C SER A 191 27.57 14.93 -24.17
N MET A 192 28.31 15.28 -23.13
CA MET A 192 29.78 15.40 -23.21
C MET A 192 30.47 14.06 -23.49
N TYR A 193 30.03 12.96 -22.86
CA TYR A 193 30.58 11.64 -23.09
C TYR A 193 30.27 11.14 -24.51
N LEU A 194 29.05 11.36 -25.01
CA LEU A 194 28.69 11.01 -26.38
C LEU A 194 29.54 11.77 -27.40
N PHE A 195 29.74 13.07 -27.21
CA PHE A 195 30.62 13.88 -28.05
C PHE A 195 32.08 13.38 -28.01
N THR A 196 32.60 13.10 -26.81
CA THR A 196 33.96 12.60 -26.62
C THR A 196 34.14 11.22 -27.25
N ALA A 197 33.15 10.34 -27.13
CA ALA A 197 33.17 9.01 -27.76
C ALA A 197 33.19 9.13 -29.29
N GLY A 198 32.38 10.03 -29.87
CA GLY A 198 32.35 10.30 -31.29
C GLY A 198 33.75 10.74 -31.81
N ARG A 199 34.37 11.70 -31.13
CA ARG A 199 35.74 12.13 -31.48
C ARG A 199 36.80 11.04 -31.36
N ALA A 200 36.70 10.19 -30.32
CA ALA A 200 37.60 9.06 -30.15
C ALA A 200 37.47 8.03 -31.29
N ILE A 201 36.25 7.83 -31.81
CA ILE A 201 35.98 6.97 -32.97
C ILE A 201 36.63 7.57 -34.22
N GLU A 202 36.44 8.86 -34.48
CA GLU A 202 37.08 9.56 -35.63
C GLU A 202 38.62 9.48 -35.62
N GLN A 203 39.19 9.46 -34.41
CA GLN A 203 40.64 9.33 -34.20
C GLN A 203 41.13 7.87 -34.16
N GLY A 204 40.27 6.88 -34.40
CA GLY A 204 40.62 5.45 -34.33
C GLY A 204 40.88 4.91 -32.92
N GLN A 205 40.56 5.68 -31.88
CA GLN A 205 40.81 5.33 -30.47
C GLN A 205 39.65 4.48 -29.90
N THR A 206 39.48 3.27 -30.42
CA THR A 206 38.32 2.40 -30.10
C THR A 206 38.20 2.03 -28.62
N ALA A 207 39.35 1.82 -27.94
CA ALA A 207 39.35 1.50 -26.50
C ALA A 207 38.82 2.67 -25.66
N GLN A 208 39.21 3.90 -25.99
CA GLN A 208 38.76 5.12 -25.31
C GLN A 208 37.30 5.41 -25.62
N ALA A 209 36.85 5.22 -26.85
CA ALA A 209 35.46 5.34 -27.23
C ALA A 209 34.56 4.38 -26.41
N ARG A 210 34.97 3.10 -26.33
CA ARG A 210 34.24 2.08 -25.56
C ARG A 210 34.16 2.44 -24.06
N ALA A 211 35.27 2.88 -23.46
CA ALA A 211 35.30 3.30 -22.06
C ALA A 211 34.40 4.51 -21.82
N THR A 212 34.34 5.45 -22.76
CA THR A 212 33.49 6.65 -22.65
C THR A 212 32.02 6.30 -22.84
N LEU A 213 31.67 5.39 -23.75
CA LEU A 213 30.30 4.89 -23.92
C LEU A 213 29.81 4.13 -22.66
N SER A 214 30.65 3.33 -22.03
CA SER A 214 30.32 2.65 -20.79
C SER A 214 29.98 3.65 -19.65
N LYS A 215 30.70 4.80 -19.61
CA LYS A 215 30.36 5.88 -18.66
C LYS A 215 29.01 6.52 -19.00
N ALA A 216 28.73 6.70 -20.29
CA ALA A 216 27.43 7.23 -20.74
C ALA A 216 26.28 6.30 -20.37
N GLU A 217 26.43 4.98 -20.52
CA GLU A 217 25.43 3.98 -20.06
C GLU A 217 25.21 4.07 -18.54
N GLY A 218 26.25 4.25 -17.75
CA GLY A 218 26.14 4.46 -16.30
C GLY A 218 25.27 5.69 -15.95
N LEU A 219 25.37 6.77 -16.72
CA LEU A 219 24.54 7.96 -16.53
C LEU A 219 23.06 7.72 -16.89
N ILE A 220 22.81 6.97 -17.96
CA ILE A 220 21.43 6.59 -18.33
C ILE A 220 20.77 5.78 -17.21
N ASN A 221 21.49 4.79 -16.68
CA ASN A 221 21.00 3.98 -15.56
C ASN A 221 20.74 4.83 -14.31
N ARG A 222 21.55 5.85 -14.08
CA ARG A 222 21.37 6.80 -12.97
C ARG A 222 20.11 7.63 -13.17
N ILE A 223 19.87 8.18 -14.35
CA ILE A 223 18.67 8.96 -14.67
C ILE A 223 17.41 8.09 -14.48
N ASP A 224 17.45 6.86 -14.97
CA ASP A 224 16.33 5.94 -14.83
C ASP A 224 16.04 5.58 -13.37
N ALA A 225 17.06 5.42 -12.54
CA ALA A 225 16.89 5.22 -11.09
C ALA A 225 16.24 6.44 -10.41
N ILE A 226 16.64 7.66 -10.78
CA ILE A 226 16.03 8.90 -10.30
C ILE A 226 14.53 8.94 -10.66
N ILE A 227 14.19 8.69 -11.92
CA ILE A 227 12.80 8.72 -12.42
C ILE A 227 11.97 7.65 -11.73
N ARG A 228 12.49 6.43 -11.56
CA ARG A 228 11.79 5.35 -10.84
C ARG A 228 11.51 5.72 -9.39
N SER A 229 12.50 6.27 -8.68
CA SER A 229 12.34 6.69 -7.30
C SER A 229 11.28 7.78 -7.14
N LEU A 230 11.28 8.76 -8.06
CA LEU A 230 10.26 9.81 -8.06
C LEU A 230 8.86 9.29 -8.35
N ARG A 231 8.72 8.43 -9.36
CA ARG A 231 7.45 7.80 -9.71
C ARG A 231 6.87 6.99 -8.55
N GLN A 232 7.73 6.27 -7.84
CA GLN A 232 7.34 5.48 -6.68
C GLN A 232 6.90 6.36 -5.52
N PHE A 233 7.60 7.47 -5.24
CA PHE A 233 7.23 8.41 -4.20
C PHE A 233 5.86 9.07 -4.46
N THR A 234 5.57 9.41 -5.73
CA THR A 234 4.31 10.05 -6.14
C THR A 234 3.16 9.07 -6.33
N ARG A 235 3.43 7.77 -6.37
CA ARG A 235 2.37 6.76 -6.54
C ARG A 235 1.42 6.80 -5.35
N ARG A 236 0.13 6.82 -5.64
CA ARG A 236 -0.92 6.69 -4.62
C ARG A 236 -0.78 5.31 -3.98
N ALA A 237 -0.82 5.25 -2.67
CA ALA A 237 -0.88 3.98 -1.98
C ALA A 237 -2.17 3.29 -2.42
N GLU A 238 -2.06 2.10 -2.98
CA GLU A 238 -3.22 1.23 -3.16
C GLU A 238 -3.62 0.82 -1.74
N LEU A 239 -4.72 1.43 -1.27
CA LEU A 239 -5.34 1.11 0.00
C LEU A 239 -5.87 -0.32 -0.11
N GLU A 240 -5.48 -1.18 0.85
CA GLU A 240 -6.04 -2.51 1.06
C GLU A 240 -5.48 -3.67 0.22
N THR A 241 -4.15 -3.79 0.14
CA THR A 241 -3.62 -5.14 -0.05
C THR A 241 -3.72 -5.84 1.31
N PRO A 242 -4.48 -6.95 1.41
CA PRO A 242 -4.53 -7.70 2.67
C PRO A 242 -3.12 -8.14 3.06
N LEU A 243 -2.79 -7.98 4.33
CA LEU A 243 -1.51 -8.41 4.85
C LEU A 243 -1.56 -9.93 5.04
N HIS A 244 -0.56 -10.62 4.48
CA HIS A 244 -0.42 -12.07 4.53
C HIS A 244 0.83 -12.48 5.31
N PRO A 245 0.94 -13.75 5.75
CA PRO A 245 2.18 -14.28 6.26
C PRO A 245 3.29 -14.23 5.21
N VAL A 246 4.43 -13.64 5.56
CA VAL A 246 5.62 -13.50 4.69
C VAL A 246 6.81 -14.14 5.38
N ASP A 247 7.51 -15.07 4.69
CA ASP A 247 8.78 -15.63 5.13
C ASP A 247 9.89 -14.58 4.97
N LEU A 248 10.30 -14.02 6.09
CA LEU A 248 11.29 -12.96 6.10
C LEU A 248 12.67 -13.44 5.62
N ARG A 249 13.08 -14.66 5.98
CA ARG A 249 14.36 -15.22 5.56
C ARG A 249 14.43 -15.41 4.05
N GLN A 250 13.38 -15.97 3.46
CA GLN A 250 13.29 -16.15 2.02
C GLN A 250 13.31 -14.79 1.30
N THR A 251 12.56 -13.81 1.80
CA THR A 251 12.52 -12.46 1.22
C THR A 251 13.88 -11.78 1.25
N PHE A 252 14.67 -11.94 2.33
CA PHE A 252 16.06 -11.47 2.38
C PHE A 252 16.94 -12.12 1.33
N THR A 253 16.80 -13.44 1.15
CA THR A 253 17.58 -14.20 0.16
C THR A 253 17.30 -13.71 -1.25
N VAL A 254 16.03 -13.58 -1.62
CA VAL A 254 15.60 -13.07 -2.95
C VAL A 254 16.07 -11.63 -3.17
N ALA A 255 15.95 -10.76 -2.15
CA ALA A 255 16.43 -9.38 -2.23
C ALA A 255 17.94 -9.30 -2.44
N TRP A 256 18.70 -10.16 -1.77
CA TRP A 256 20.15 -10.23 -1.93
C TRP A 256 20.58 -10.75 -3.29
N GLU A 257 19.95 -11.79 -3.80
CA GLU A 257 20.20 -12.32 -5.15
C GLU A 257 19.96 -11.27 -6.23
N LEU A 258 18.87 -10.51 -6.12
CA LEU A 258 18.57 -9.40 -7.03
C LEU A 258 19.67 -8.33 -7.03
N LEU A 259 20.18 -8.00 -5.84
CA LEU A 259 21.26 -7.02 -5.71
C LEU A 259 22.61 -7.57 -6.22
N ALA A 260 22.89 -8.86 -6.01
CA ALA A 260 24.09 -9.52 -6.52
C ALA A 260 24.16 -9.53 -8.05
N MET A 261 23.02 -9.57 -8.73
CA MET A 261 22.98 -9.45 -10.20
C MET A 261 23.36 -8.05 -10.71
N ARG A 262 23.14 -7.01 -9.88
CA ARG A 262 23.40 -5.60 -10.22
C ARG A 262 24.78 -5.12 -9.78
N HIS A 263 25.26 -5.65 -8.69
CA HIS A 263 26.59 -5.35 -8.13
C HIS A 263 27.56 -6.50 -8.44
N LYS A 264 28.85 -6.18 -8.61
CA LYS A 264 29.85 -7.24 -8.84
C LYS A 264 29.83 -8.21 -7.65
N PRO A 265 29.81 -9.55 -7.87
CA PRO A 265 29.65 -10.56 -6.81
C PRO A 265 30.67 -10.48 -5.65
N GLN A 266 31.76 -9.75 -5.83
CA GLN A 266 32.83 -9.62 -4.84
C GLN A 266 32.66 -8.43 -3.87
N GLN A 267 31.58 -7.63 -4.01
CA GLN A 267 31.45 -6.37 -3.27
C GLN A 267 30.81 -6.49 -1.89
N GLY A 268 30.21 -7.62 -1.52
CA GLY A 268 29.57 -7.73 -0.22
C GLY A 268 29.25 -9.13 0.25
N THR A 269 29.13 -9.28 1.56
CA THR A 269 28.62 -10.48 2.23
C THR A 269 27.39 -10.12 3.06
N LEU A 270 26.37 -10.95 2.99
CA LEU A 270 25.17 -10.85 3.83
C LEU A 270 25.12 -12.04 4.79
N LYS A 271 25.03 -11.77 6.09
CA LYS A 271 24.83 -12.78 7.12
C LYS A 271 23.40 -12.64 7.63
N ILE A 272 22.60 -13.69 7.44
CA ILE A 272 21.21 -13.78 7.90
C ILE A 272 21.14 -14.92 8.94
N PRO A 273 20.30 -14.81 9.99
CA PRO A 273 20.02 -15.93 10.89
C PRO A 273 19.43 -17.13 10.16
N ASP A 274 19.72 -18.35 10.65
CA ASP A 274 19.21 -19.59 10.03
C ASP A 274 17.73 -19.86 10.34
N GLU A 275 17.21 -19.23 11.36
CA GLU A 275 15.83 -19.35 11.81
C GLU A 275 14.86 -18.69 10.83
N THR A 276 13.80 -19.43 10.44
CA THR A 276 12.70 -18.90 9.64
C THR A 276 11.71 -18.19 10.55
N VAL A 277 11.37 -16.95 10.22
CA VAL A 277 10.40 -16.13 10.95
C VAL A 277 9.36 -15.60 10.00
N TRP A 278 8.09 -15.74 10.42
CA TRP A 278 6.94 -15.27 9.65
C TRP A 278 6.45 -13.93 10.20
N ILE A 279 6.25 -12.98 9.30
CA ILE A 279 5.72 -11.66 9.62
C ILE A 279 4.42 -11.40 8.89
N ARG A 280 3.55 -10.59 9.46
CA ARG A 280 2.36 -10.09 8.81
C ARG A 280 2.72 -8.92 7.90
N GLY A 281 2.61 -9.10 6.57
CA GLY A 281 3.04 -8.10 5.62
C GLY A 281 2.54 -8.34 4.20
N ASP A 282 3.02 -7.51 3.29
CA ASP A 282 2.90 -7.69 1.84
C ASP A 282 4.28 -8.04 1.31
N GLU A 283 4.43 -9.18 0.66
CA GLU A 283 5.72 -9.70 0.19
C GLU A 283 6.45 -8.71 -0.73
N VAL A 284 5.73 -8.06 -1.63
CA VAL A 284 6.30 -7.09 -2.57
C VAL A 284 6.82 -5.86 -1.83
N ARG A 285 6.07 -5.36 -0.85
CA ARG A 285 6.46 -4.21 -0.04
C ARG A 285 7.63 -4.54 0.87
N VAL A 286 7.63 -5.70 1.53
CA VAL A 286 8.75 -6.17 2.35
C VAL A 286 10.00 -6.32 1.50
N HIS A 287 9.91 -7.01 0.37
CA HIS A 287 11.01 -7.15 -0.58
C HIS A 287 11.59 -5.79 -1.00
N GLN A 288 10.73 -4.82 -1.29
CA GLN A 288 11.14 -3.48 -1.67
C GLN A 288 11.85 -2.72 -0.54
N VAL A 289 11.36 -2.82 0.71
CA VAL A 289 12.03 -2.24 1.89
C VAL A 289 13.42 -2.85 2.02
N LEU A 290 13.54 -4.18 1.93
CA LEU A 290 14.82 -4.88 2.05
C LEU A 290 15.79 -4.51 0.94
N VAL A 291 15.36 -4.48 -0.31
CA VAL A 291 16.20 -4.05 -1.44
C VAL A 291 16.73 -2.63 -1.23
N ASN A 292 15.89 -1.70 -0.80
CA ASN A 292 16.31 -0.33 -0.54
C ASN A 292 17.32 -0.23 0.60
N VAL A 293 17.09 -0.92 1.71
CA VAL A 293 17.98 -0.89 2.87
C VAL A 293 19.31 -1.56 2.56
N LEU A 294 19.29 -2.75 1.93
CA LEU A 294 20.50 -3.49 1.56
C LEU A 294 21.31 -2.75 0.49
N SER A 295 20.66 -2.13 -0.51
CA SER A 295 21.34 -1.29 -1.49
C SER A 295 22.03 -0.10 -0.84
N ASN A 296 21.37 0.55 0.14
CA ASN A 296 21.96 1.65 0.88
C ASN A 296 23.20 1.21 1.68
N ALA A 297 23.18 0.02 2.26
CA ALA A 297 24.30 -0.56 2.98
C ALA A 297 25.47 -0.90 2.04
N LEU A 298 25.18 -1.47 0.85
CA LEU A 298 26.19 -1.73 -0.19
C LEU A 298 26.84 -0.44 -0.67
N ASP A 299 26.06 0.59 -0.94
CA ASP A 299 26.58 1.90 -1.40
C ASP A 299 27.45 2.59 -0.36
N ALA A 300 27.16 2.39 0.94
CA ALA A 300 27.96 2.95 2.03
C ALA A 300 29.30 2.24 2.21
N CYS A 301 29.47 1.03 1.65
CA CYS A 301 30.64 0.17 1.84
C CYS A 301 31.20 -0.30 0.46
N PRO A 302 31.79 0.58 -0.37
CA PRO A 302 32.12 0.27 -1.76
C PRO A 302 33.19 -0.83 -1.96
N ASN A 303 34.02 -1.12 -0.95
CA ASN A 303 35.17 -2.01 -1.12
C ASN A 303 35.03 -3.40 -0.52
N ALA A 304 34.16 -3.65 0.41
CA ALA A 304 33.85 -4.96 1.00
C ALA A 304 32.70 -4.81 2.02
N ALA A 305 31.48 -4.69 1.56
CA ALA A 305 30.33 -4.58 2.42
C ALA A 305 30.15 -5.86 3.27
N LYS A 306 30.05 -5.69 4.58
CA LYS A 306 29.66 -6.76 5.51
C LYS A 306 28.35 -6.35 6.14
N ILE A 307 27.29 -6.95 5.69
CA ILE A 307 25.93 -6.68 6.19
C ILE A 307 25.54 -7.83 7.12
N THR A 308 25.17 -7.50 8.35
CA THR A 308 24.73 -8.48 9.34
C THR A 308 23.27 -8.19 9.67
N VAL A 309 22.43 -9.20 9.52
CA VAL A 309 21.04 -9.18 9.95
C VAL A 309 20.93 -9.95 11.25
N SER A 310 20.21 -9.40 12.19
CA SER A 310 19.77 -10.09 13.40
C SER A 310 18.33 -9.70 13.69
N TRP A 311 17.59 -10.60 14.33
CA TRP A 311 16.22 -10.33 14.75
C TRP A 311 15.99 -10.70 16.20
N GLN A 312 15.09 -9.98 16.82
CA GLN A 312 14.72 -10.16 18.21
C GLN A 312 13.20 -10.12 18.31
N MET A 313 12.62 -11.18 18.84
CA MET A 313 11.21 -11.28 19.14
C MET A 313 10.89 -10.56 20.45
N ASN A 314 9.88 -9.71 20.44
CA ASN A 314 9.38 -8.98 21.62
C ASN A 314 7.85 -9.11 21.66
N GLY A 315 7.38 -10.19 22.31
CA GLY A 315 5.93 -10.53 22.28
C GLY A 315 5.45 -10.76 20.86
N ASP A 316 4.43 -10.03 20.43
CA ASP A 316 3.81 -10.15 19.08
C ASP A 316 4.57 -9.36 18.00
N THR A 317 5.74 -8.80 18.32
CA THR A 317 6.53 -8.01 17.38
C THR A 317 7.92 -8.57 17.16
N LEU A 318 8.42 -8.43 15.93
CA LEU A 318 9.77 -8.76 15.52
C LEU A 318 10.56 -7.49 15.25
N SER A 319 11.69 -7.32 15.91
CA SER A 319 12.67 -6.28 15.59
C SER A 319 13.79 -6.87 14.76
N VAL A 320 13.95 -6.38 13.54
CA VAL A 320 14.99 -6.79 12.59
C VAL A 320 16.04 -5.70 12.51
N LEU A 321 17.27 -6.03 12.88
CA LEU A 321 18.40 -5.12 12.85
C LEU A 321 19.26 -5.45 11.63
N ILE A 322 19.48 -4.48 10.77
CA ILE A 322 20.34 -4.58 9.58
C ILE A 322 21.51 -3.61 9.79
N ALA A 323 22.67 -4.14 10.05
CA ALA A 323 23.88 -3.37 10.32
C ALA A 323 24.89 -3.58 9.20
N ASP A 324 25.51 -2.50 8.73
CA ASP A 324 26.61 -2.51 7.78
C ASP A 324 27.94 -2.16 8.48
N ASN A 325 29.05 -2.32 7.76
CA ASN A 325 30.39 -1.95 8.21
C ASN A 325 30.85 -0.59 7.66
N GLY A 326 29.93 0.25 7.23
CA GLY A 326 30.19 1.57 6.66
C GLY A 326 30.52 2.64 7.72
N PRO A 327 30.63 3.90 7.30
CA PRO A 327 31.03 5.02 8.15
C PRO A 327 29.97 5.43 9.19
N GLY A 328 28.80 4.80 9.17
CA GLY A 328 27.70 5.17 10.06
C GLY A 328 26.85 6.31 9.53
N TRP A 329 25.90 6.77 10.35
CA TRP A 329 25.01 7.87 10.00
C TRP A 329 25.69 9.21 10.25
N PRO A 330 25.63 10.18 9.31
CA PRO A 330 26.10 11.55 9.55
C PRO A 330 25.30 12.20 10.69
N ALA A 331 25.95 12.55 11.78
CA ALA A 331 25.28 13.07 12.98
C ALA A 331 24.41 14.30 12.70
N ALA A 332 24.88 15.20 11.82
CA ALA A 332 24.15 16.41 11.44
C ALA A 332 22.84 16.13 10.67
N LEU A 333 22.77 15.03 9.94
CA LEU A 333 21.61 14.69 9.09
C LEU A 333 20.69 13.68 9.77
N LEU A 334 21.10 13.01 10.83
CA LEU A 334 20.36 11.93 11.47
C LEU A 334 18.88 12.27 11.77
N PRO A 335 18.51 13.48 12.26
CA PRO A 335 17.13 13.83 12.53
C PRO A 335 16.26 14.00 11.27
N SER A 336 16.90 14.12 10.11
CA SER A 336 16.22 14.38 8.83
C SER A 336 16.37 13.26 7.82
N LEU A 337 17.21 12.24 8.05
CA LEU A 337 17.49 11.16 7.09
C LEU A 337 16.25 10.35 6.65
N LEU A 338 15.22 10.32 7.49
CA LEU A 338 13.94 9.68 7.15
C LEU A 338 12.99 10.61 6.39
N LYS A 339 13.33 11.91 6.26
CA LYS A 339 12.54 12.85 5.47
C LYS A 339 12.91 12.72 4.00
N PRO A 340 11.95 12.89 3.09
CA PRO A 340 12.23 12.88 1.66
C PRO A 340 13.30 13.92 1.26
N PHE A 341 14.07 13.61 0.24
CA PHE A 341 15.11 14.46 -0.35
C PHE A 341 16.26 14.82 0.62
N THR A 342 16.45 14.02 1.65
CA THR A 342 17.62 14.14 2.53
C THR A 342 18.62 13.06 2.18
N THR A 343 19.81 13.44 1.76
CA THR A 343 20.89 12.51 1.40
C THR A 343 22.23 13.08 1.79
N SER A 344 23.15 12.21 2.17
CA SER A 344 24.58 12.52 2.33
C SER A 344 25.44 12.02 1.15
N LYS A 345 24.78 11.39 0.15
CA LYS A 345 25.46 10.81 -1.02
C LYS A 345 25.49 11.84 -2.15
N ASP A 346 26.58 11.86 -2.90
CA ASP A 346 26.69 12.64 -4.13
C ASP A 346 25.71 12.15 -5.22
N VAL A 347 25.18 10.96 -5.03
CA VAL A 347 24.29 10.27 -5.97
C VAL A 347 23.06 9.74 -5.24
N GLY A 348 21.90 10.27 -5.59
CA GLY A 348 20.62 9.77 -5.09
C GLY A 348 19.71 10.87 -4.52
N LEU A 349 18.43 10.73 -4.77
CA LEU A 349 17.40 11.72 -4.38
C LEU A 349 17.10 11.78 -2.89
N GLY A 350 17.68 10.90 -2.05
CA GLY A 350 17.35 10.85 -0.63
C GLY A 350 15.89 10.45 -0.35
N ILE A 351 15.24 9.71 -1.27
CA ILE A 351 13.84 9.28 -1.14
C ILE A 351 13.74 7.84 -0.62
N GLY A 352 14.79 7.02 -0.76
CA GLY A 352 14.73 5.59 -0.47
C GLY A 352 14.27 5.25 0.95
N LEU A 353 14.85 5.89 1.96
CA LEU A 353 14.46 5.65 3.36
C LEU A 353 13.04 6.17 3.68
N SER A 354 12.64 7.29 3.11
CA SER A 354 11.27 7.82 3.31
C SER A 354 10.22 6.91 2.65
N ILE A 355 10.53 6.28 1.52
CA ILE A 355 9.68 5.23 0.92
C ILE A 355 9.61 4.03 1.86
N CYS A 356 10.73 3.57 2.42
CA CYS A 356 10.72 2.48 3.39
C CYS A 356 9.84 2.79 4.61
N VAL A 357 9.91 4.00 5.16
CA VAL A 357 9.02 4.43 6.25
C VAL A 357 7.55 4.35 5.84
N SER A 358 7.20 4.84 4.64
CA SER A 358 5.82 4.78 4.14
C SER A 358 5.33 3.34 3.97
N LEU A 359 6.16 2.44 3.39
CA LEU A 359 5.82 1.03 3.20
C LEU A 359 5.68 0.29 4.55
N MET A 360 6.59 0.55 5.48
CA MET A 360 6.51 -0.02 6.83
C MET A 360 5.23 0.41 7.55
N THR A 361 4.88 1.69 7.50
CA THR A 361 3.64 2.21 8.10
C THR A 361 2.39 1.56 7.50
N GLN A 362 2.36 1.32 6.18
CA GLN A 362 1.26 0.61 5.52
C GLN A 362 1.13 -0.86 5.93
N MET A 363 2.20 -1.45 6.43
CA MET A 363 2.24 -2.81 6.99
C MET A 363 2.13 -2.82 8.52
N GLU A 364 1.68 -1.72 9.14
CA GLU A 364 1.59 -1.57 10.59
C GLU A 364 2.93 -1.75 11.33
N GLY A 365 4.04 -1.59 10.59
CA GLY A 365 5.39 -1.68 11.08
C GLY A 365 6.04 -0.31 11.30
N THR A 366 7.27 -0.32 11.81
CA THR A 366 8.06 0.91 11.98
C THR A 366 9.49 0.74 11.44
N LEU A 367 10.10 1.86 11.04
CA LEU A 367 11.51 1.94 10.66
C LEU A 367 12.20 2.99 11.54
N ARG A 368 13.33 2.61 12.11
CA ARG A 368 14.18 3.51 12.90
C ARG A 368 15.63 3.39 12.48
N LEU A 369 16.37 4.47 12.64
CA LEU A 369 17.81 4.49 12.46
C LEU A 369 18.49 4.35 13.82
N ALA A 370 19.51 3.52 13.88
CA ALA A 370 20.34 3.30 15.05
C ALA A 370 21.82 3.29 14.63
N SER A 371 22.70 3.27 15.61
CA SER A 371 24.13 3.06 15.40
C SER A 371 24.58 1.87 16.23
N THR A 372 25.47 1.06 15.69
CA THR A 372 26.10 -0.02 16.45
C THR A 372 27.07 0.54 17.49
N LEU A 373 27.54 -0.30 18.41
CA LEU A 373 28.58 0.06 19.38
C LEU A 373 29.89 0.54 18.72
N THR A 374 30.13 0.08 17.48
CA THR A 374 31.25 0.50 16.62
C THR A 374 30.95 1.75 15.79
N ARG A 375 29.82 2.42 16.04
CA ARG A 375 29.30 3.60 15.31
C ARG A 375 28.94 3.34 13.85
N ASN A 376 28.84 2.09 13.40
CA ASN A 376 28.36 1.74 12.07
C ASN A 376 26.87 2.01 11.94
N ALA A 377 26.37 2.17 10.71
CA ALA A 377 24.95 2.38 10.49
C ALA A 377 24.14 1.11 10.78
N CYS A 378 22.99 1.29 11.37
CA CYS A 378 22.03 0.23 11.62
C CYS A 378 20.62 0.73 11.31
N VAL A 379 19.87 -0.05 10.53
CA VAL A 379 18.44 0.14 10.32
C VAL A 379 17.69 -0.88 11.16
N VAL A 380 16.71 -0.43 11.92
CA VAL A 380 15.82 -1.28 12.70
C VAL A 380 14.44 -1.24 12.08
N LEU A 381 13.99 -2.41 11.61
CA LEU A 381 12.63 -2.62 11.11
C LEU A 381 11.85 -3.38 12.18
N GLN A 382 10.64 -2.95 12.46
CA GLN A 382 9.74 -3.65 13.38
C GLN A 382 8.50 -4.10 12.62
N PHE A 383 8.19 -5.38 12.72
CA PHE A 383 7.04 -6.03 12.10
C PHE A 383 6.17 -6.71 13.16
N ASN A 384 4.91 -6.93 12.83
CA ASN A 384 4.02 -7.81 13.59
C ASN A 384 4.31 -9.26 13.20
N LEU A 385 4.43 -10.13 14.20
CA LEU A 385 4.59 -11.58 14.00
C LEU A 385 3.25 -12.20 13.58
N THR A 386 3.34 -13.31 12.87
CA THR A 386 2.20 -14.17 12.55
C THR A 386 2.64 -15.63 12.55
N ASP A 387 1.69 -16.55 12.68
CA ASP A 387 1.99 -17.97 12.60
C ASP A 387 2.02 -18.45 11.15
N ALA A 388 2.89 -19.44 10.86
CA ALA A 388 2.93 -20.08 9.55
C ALA A 388 1.62 -20.80 9.18
N LYS A 389 0.72 -21.00 10.14
CA LYS A 389 -0.58 -21.67 9.96
C LYS A 389 -1.66 -20.77 9.36
N ASP A 390 -1.43 -19.46 9.30
CA ASP A 390 -2.36 -18.51 8.70
C ASP A 390 -2.17 -18.39 7.16
N VAL A 391 -1.48 -19.38 6.55
CA VAL A 391 -1.16 -19.44 5.10
C VAL A 391 -2.27 -20.16 4.30
N GLU A 392 -3.48 -20.40 4.88
CA GLU A 392 -4.62 -20.96 4.13
C GLU A 392 -5.54 -19.89 3.55
#